data_3af048c5af4bf360ac5bca4c6b5108e8
#
_entry.id   3af048c5af4bf360ac5bca4c6b5108e8
#
_cell.length_a   1.000
_cell.length_b   1.000
_cell.length_c   1.000
_cell.angle_alpha   90.00
_cell.angle_beta   90.00
_cell.angle_gamma   90.00
#
_symmetry.space_group_name_H-M   'P 1'
#
loop_
_entity.id
_entity.type
_entity.pdbx_description
1 polymer ?
#
loop_
_entity_poly.entity_id
_entity_poly.type
_entity_poly.pdbx_seq_one_letter_code
_entity_poly.pdbx_strand_id
1 'polypeptide(L)'
;MAAMAGYHSGASAAAAALPAFSPPAQALGGGVGAFLTALFASPAKALSLNAGLGNVGNYNVGLGNVGVFNLGAGNVGGQNLGFGNAGGTNVGFGNLGNGNVGFGNSGLGAGLAGLGNIGLGNAGSSNYGFANLGVGNIGFGNTGTNNVGVGLTGNHLTGIGGLNSGTGNIGLFNSGTGNVGFFNSGTGNFGVFNSGNYNTGVGNAGTASTGLFNAGNFNTGVVNVGSYNTGSFNAGDTNTGGFNPGGVNTGWLNTGNTNTGIANSGNVNTGAFISGNFNNGVLWVGD
;
A
#
# COMPACT_ATOMS: atom_id res chain seq x y z
N MET A 1 -7.37 -35.13 -11.75
CA MET A 1 -6.02 -35.27 -11.18
C MET A 1 -5.08 -34.44 -12.04
N ALA A 2 -4.75 -33.26 -11.60
CA ALA A 2 -3.71 -32.43 -12.20
C ALA A 2 -2.82 -31.94 -11.06
N ALA A 3 -1.54 -32.29 -11.12
CA ALA A 3 -0.53 -32.04 -10.11
C ALA A 3 -0.20 -30.54 -10.05
N MET A 4 -0.30 -29.97 -8.86
CA MET A 4 0.27 -28.67 -8.56
C MET A 4 1.79 -28.82 -8.42
N ALA A 5 2.55 -28.26 -9.36
CA ALA A 5 3.98 -28.07 -9.22
C ALA A 5 4.22 -26.86 -8.34
N GLY A 6 4.75 -27.10 -7.15
CA GLY A 6 5.17 -26.04 -6.23
C GLY A 6 6.42 -25.36 -6.77
N TYR A 7 6.33 -24.06 -7.03
CA TYR A 7 7.51 -23.23 -7.24
C TYR A 7 8.07 -22.82 -5.88
N HIS A 8 9.02 -23.58 -5.38
CA HIS A 8 9.96 -23.08 -4.39
C HIS A 8 11.01 -22.22 -5.12
N SER A 9 10.78 -20.94 -5.22
CA SER A 9 11.86 -20.01 -5.52
C SER A 9 12.69 -19.81 -4.24
N GLY A 10 13.68 -20.68 -4.05
CA GLY A 10 14.74 -20.42 -3.11
C GLY A 10 15.42 -19.12 -3.53
N ALA A 11 15.34 -18.10 -2.69
CA ALA A 11 16.23 -16.96 -2.77
C ALA A 11 17.63 -17.46 -2.45
N SER A 12 18.37 -17.96 -3.45
CA SER A 12 19.80 -18.10 -3.35
C SER A 12 20.34 -16.69 -3.24
N ALA A 13 20.77 -16.33 -2.03
CA ALA A 13 21.72 -15.23 -1.87
C ALA A 13 22.94 -15.63 -2.74
N ALA A 14 23.01 -15.11 -3.93
CA ALA A 14 24.21 -15.11 -4.71
C ALA A 14 25.19 -14.26 -3.90
N ALA A 15 25.98 -14.91 -3.05
CA ALA A 15 27.21 -14.34 -2.58
C ALA A 15 28.00 -14.04 -3.87
N ALA A 16 27.98 -12.78 -4.29
CA ALA A 16 28.89 -12.30 -5.32
C ALA A 16 30.28 -12.63 -4.77
N ALA A 17 30.92 -13.63 -5.31
CA ALA A 17 32.30 -13.91 -5.05
C ALA A 17 33.03 -12.59 -5.30
N LEU A 18 33.55 -12.00 -4.25
CA LEU A 18 34.47 -10.89 -4.36
C LEU A 18 35.59 -11.36 -5.30
N PRO A 19 35.90 -10.65 -6.37
CA PRO A 19 37.03 -10.99 -7.19
C PRO A 19 38.24 -11.11 -6.27
N ALA A 20 38.94 -12.23 -6.36
CA ALA A 20 40.13 -12.50 -5.57
C ALA A 20 41.03 -11.29 -5.66
N PHE A 21 41.18 -10.59 -4.55
CA PHE A 21 42.05 -9.42 -4.41
C PHE A 21 43.49 -9.96 -4.43
N SER A 22 44.10 -9.97 -5.58
CA SER A 22 45.55 -10.05 -5.69
C SER A 22 46.05 -8.60 -5.49
N PRO A 23 46.64 -8.27 -4.35
CA PRO A 23 47.27 -6.97 -4.22
C PRO A 23 48.39 -6.92 -5.27
N PRO A 24 48.50 -5.87 -6.08
CA PRO A 24 49.69 -5.68 -6.86
C PRO A 24 50.85 -5.60 -5.86
N ALA A 25 51.77 -6.53 -5.93
CA ALA A 25 53.05 -6.48 -5.23
C ALA A 25 53.81 -5.23 -5.74
N GLN A 26 53.51 -4.09 -5.17
CA GLN A 26 54.40 -2.92 -5.30
C GLN A 26 55.21 -2.84 -4.04
N ALA A 27 56.44 -3.25 -4.21
CA ALA A 27 57.49 -3.23 -3.26
C ALA A 27 57.52 -1.91 -2.44
N LEU A 28 57.45 -2.07 -1.14
CA LEU A 28 58.01 -1.12 -0.17
C LEU A 28 59.56 -1.07 -0.43
N GLY A 29 60.01 -0.24 -1.32
CA GLY A 29 61.41 -0.18 -1.65
C GLY A 29 61.79 0.85 -2.73
N GLY A 30 61.13 1.97 -2.76
CA GLY A 30 61.55 3.10 -3.57
C GLY A 30 61.55 4.37 -2.73
N GLY A 31 62.73 4.83 -2.39
CA GLY A 31 62.87 6.07 -1.61
C GLY A 31 62.26 7.28 -2.30
N VAL A 32 62.23 8.42 -1.59
CA VAL A 32 61.72 9.74 -1.99
C VAL A 32 62.03 10.15 -3.44
N GLY A 33 63.11 9.61 -4.03
CA GLY A 33 63.47 9.81 -5.42
C GLY A 33 62.58 9.14 -6.46
N ALA A 34 62.00 7.97 -6.16
CA ALA A 34 61.04 7.27 -7.06
C ALA A 34 59.69 7.94 -7.04
N PHE A 35 59.28 8.49 -5.90
CA PHE A 35 58.06 9.25 -5.76
C PHE A 35 58.13 10.55 -6.59
N LEU A 36 59.24 11.27 -6.53
CA LEU A 36 59.43 12.49 -7.31
C LEU A 36 59.56 12.24 -8.82
N THR A 37 60.17 11.13 -9.23
CA THR A 37 60.28 10.77 -10.65
C THR A 37 58.93 10.39 -11.24
N ALA A 38 58.05 9.71 -10.48
CA ALA A 38 56.70 9.42 -10.90
C ALA A 38 55.81 10.65 -11.00
N LEU A 39 56.10 11.66 -10.17
CA LEU A 39 55.35 12.94 -10.16
C LEU A 39 55.62 13.81 -11.39
N PHE A 40 56.80 13.69 -12.00
CA PHE A 40 57.22 14.54 -13.13
C PHE A 40 57.30 13.83 -14.48
N ALA A 41 57.08 12.53 -14.52
CA ALA A 41 57.26 11.73 -15.75
C ALA A 41 56.02 11.59 -16.64
N SER A 42 54.88 12.12 -16.26
CA SER A 42 53.67 12.13 -17.10
C SER A 42 52.78 13.34 -16.78
N PRO A 43 52.70 14.33 -17.64
CA PRO A 43 51.87 15.51 -17.42
C PRO A 43 50.34 15.25 -17.56
N ALA A 44 49.91 13.99 -17.67
CA ALA A 44 48.51 13.62 -17.86
C ALA A 44 47.91 12.63 -16.82
N LYS A 45 48.67 12.24 -15.78
CA LYS A 45 48.04 11.53 -14.65
C LYS A 45 47.52 12.57 -13.66
N ALA A 46 46.20 12.74 -13.67
CA ALA A 46 45.54 13.47 -12.60
C ALA A 46 46.02 12.93 -11.26
N LEU A 47 46.56 13.82 -10.41
CA LEU A 47 47.08 13.45 -9.10
C LEU A 47 45.98 12.75 -8.29
N SER A 48 46.07 11.43 -8.13
CA SER A 48 45.11 10.70 -7.32
C SER A 48 45.43 10.91 -5.84
N LEU A 49 44.71 11.79 -5.20
CA LEU A 49 44.87 12.09 -3.78
C LEU A 49 43.99 11.13 -2.98
N ASN A 50 44.55 10.00 -2.58
CA ASN A 50 43.91 9.10 -1.62
C ASN A 50 44.59 9.28 -0.24
N ALA A 51 43.79 9.22 0.84
CA ALA A 51 44.29 9.20 2.21
C ALA A 51 43.97 7.83 2.84
N GLY A 52 44.98 7.15 3.39
CA GLY A 52 44.85 5.81 4.02
C GLY A 52 45.48 4.70 3.20
N LEU A 53 45.09 3.44 3.45
CA LEU A 53 45.75 2.26 2.89
C LEU A 53 44.85 1.51 1.88
N GLY A 54 45.46 1.07 0.80
CA GLY A 54 44.81 0.16 -0.18
C GLY A 54 43.69 0.78 -1.01
N ASN A 55 43.56 2.10 -1.04
CA ASN A 55 42.56 2.77 -1.86
C ASN A 55 42.94 2.77 -3.34
N VAL A 56 41.96 2.50 -4.22
CA VAL A 56 42.09 2.51 -5.68
C VAL A 56 41.17 3.57 -6.27
N GLY A 57 41.70 4.40 -7.17
CA GLY A 57 40.97 5.53 -7.76
C GLY A 57 41.34 6.85 -7.16
N ASN A 58 40.41 7.81 -7.04
CA ASN A 58 40.74 9.20 -6.66
C ASN A 58 39.93 9.67 -5.45
N TYR A 59 40.62 10.49 -4.60
CA TYR A 59 39.97 11.20 -3.49
C TYR A 59 39.26 10.30 -2.47
N ASN A 60 39.71 9.05 -2.28
CA ASN A 60 39.20 8.15 -1.27
C ASN A 60 39.96 8.39 0.05
N VAL A 61 39.21 8.32 1.17
CA VAL A 61 39.76 8.46 2.53
C VAL A 61 39.36 7.18 3.32
N GLY A 62 40.38 6.48 3.84
CA GLY A 62 40.22 5.30 4.67
C GLY A 62 40.92 4.07 4.12
N LEU A 63 40.26 2.87 4.19
CA LEU A 63 40.91 1.61 3.94
C LEU A 63 40.24 0.84 2.78
N GLY A 64 40.98 0.48 1.74
CA GLY A 64 40.52 -0.43 0.69
C GLY A 64 39.30 0.05 -0.10
N ASN A 65 39.09 1.35 -0.24
CA ASN A 65 38.01 1.86 -1.08
C ASN A 65 38.40 1.83 -2.56
N VAL A 66 37.43 1.54 -3.42
CA VAL A 66 37.60 1.48 -4.89
C VAL A 66 36.66 2.50 -5.54
N GLY A 67 37.19 3.42 -6.34
CA GLY A 67 36.41 4.41 -7.05
C GLY A 67 36.76 5.86 -6.66
N VAL A 68 35.77 6.73 -6.45
CA VAL A 68 36.03 8.16 -6.25
C VAL A 68 35.22 8.73 -5.06
N PHE A 69 35.89 9.55 -4.25
CA PHE A 69 35.28 10.27 -3.13
C PHE A 69 34.64 9.39 -2.08
N ASN A 70 35.10 8.18 -1.83
CA ASN A 70 34.60 7.32 -0.76
C ASN A 70 35.29 7.67 0.57
N LEU A 71 34.52 7.70 1.66
CA LEU A 71 35.00 7.89 3.02
C LEU A 71 34.64 6.68 3.89
N GLY A 72 35.63 5.97 4.41
CA GLY A 72 35.45 4.79 5.26
C GLY A 72 36.25 3.59 4.80
N ALA A 73 35.69 2.37 4.80
CA ALA A 73 36.45 1.20 4.41
C ALA A 73 35.64 0.26 3.48
N GLY A 74 36.34 -0.28 2.48
CA GLY A 74 35.79 -1.28 1.56
C GLY A 74 34.62 -0.80 0.71
N ASN A 75 34.45 0.49 0.51
CA ASN A 75 33.42 1.01 -0.37
C ASN A 75 33.83 0.88 -1.85
N VAL A 76 32.87 0.57 -2.72
CA VAL A 76 33.06 0.45 -4.17
C VAL A 76 32.13 1.40 -4.90
N GLY A 77 32.67 2.21 -5.81
CA GLY A 77 31.89 3.20 -6.58
C GLY A 77 32.21 4.63 -6.18
N GLY A 78 31.20 5.49 -5.99
CA GLY A 78 31.47 6.91 -5.76
C GLY A 78 30.70 7.54 -4.62
N GLN A 79 31.37 8.41 -3.85
CA GLN A 79 30.75 9.26 -2.83
C GLN A 79 30.03 8.44 -1.72
N ASN A 80 30.53 7.26 -1.39
CA ASN A 80 29.97 6.47 -0.29
C ASN A 80 30.61 6.88 1.04
N LEU A 81 29.80 6.93 2.09
CA LEU A 81 30.20 7.18 3.46
C LEU A 81 29.90 5.97 4.33
N GLY A 82 30.92 5.33 4.89
CA GLY A 82 30.76 4.18 5.79
C GLY A 82 31.56 2.95 5.35
N PHE A 83 30.98 1.75 5.48
CA PHE A 83 31.72 0.50 5.30
C PHE A 83 31.02 -0.44 4.33
N GLY A 84 31.76 -0.95 3.34
CA GLY A 84 31.29 -2.01 2.45
C GLY A 84 30.09 -1.61 1.56
N ASN A 85 29.88 -0.33 1.29
CA ASN A 85 28.84 0.10 0.37
C ASN A 85 29.28 -0.07 -1.08
N ALA A 86 28.36 -0.46 -1.96
CA ALA A 86 28.61 -0.59 -3.40
C ALA A 86 27.59 0.25 -4.21
N GLY A 87 28.12 1.07 -5.14
CA GLY A 87 27.34 2.01 -5.93
C GLY A 87 27.69 3.46 -5.63
N GLY A 88 26.70 4.37 -5.59
CA GLY A 88 26.95 5.80 -5.41
C GLY A 88 26.19 6.43 -4.25
N THR A 89 26.82 7.38 -3.55
CA THR A 89 26.15 8.22 -2.54
C THR A 89 25.46 7.47 -1.40
N ASN A 90 25.88 6.26 -1.07
CA ASN A 90 25.35 5.50 0.06
C ASN A 90 25.97 5.98 1.38
N VAL A 91 25.15 6.00 2.44
CA VAL A 91 25.58 6.33 3.81
C VAL A 91 25.24 5.16 4.72
N GLY A 92 26.26 4.56 5.35
CA GLY A 92 26.07 3.47 6.31
C GLY A 92 26.88 2.22 5.98
N PHE A 93 26.29 1.03 6.11
CA PHE A 93 27.00 -0.24 6.05
C PHE A 93 26.36 -1.20 5.06
N GLY A 94 27.16 -1.73 4.13
CA GLY A 94 26.75 -2.82 3.24
C GLY A 94 25.58 -2.49 2.31
N ASN A 95 25.36 -1.25 1.97
CA ASN A 95 24.30 -0.86 1.04
C ASN A 95 24.72 -1.11 -0.41
N LEU A 96 23.80 -1.59 -1.25
CA LEU A 96 24.00 -1.83 -2.66
C LEU A 96 23.05 -0.96 -3.51
N GLY A 97 23.58 -0.23 -4.45
CA GLY A 97 22.84 0.72 -5.29
C GLY A 97 23.21 2.16 -5.01
N ASN A 98 22.29 3.11 -5.20
CA ASN A 98 22.61 4.53 -5.04
C ASN A 98 21.71 5.22 -4.00
N GLY A 99 22.30 6.13 -3.22
CA GLY A 99 21.58 7.00 -2.31
C GLY A 99 20.90 6.30 -1.12
N ASN A 100 21.30 5.09 -0.79
CA ASN A 100 20.75 4.39 0.36
C ASN A 100 21.35 4.88 1.67
N VAL A 101 20.54 4.97 2.71
CA VAL A 101 20.96 5.38 4.05
C VAL A 101 20.61 4.28 5.05
N GLY A 102 21.60 3.76 5.75
CA GLY A 102 21.41 2.74 6.79
C GLY A 102 22.21 1.46 6.56
N PHE A 103 21.60 0.29 6.76
CA PHE A 103 22.30 -0.99 6.76
C PHE A 103 21.69 -1.97 5.77
N GLY A 104 22.51 -2.52 4.87
CA GLY A 104 22.12 -3.64 4.01
C GLY A 104 20.95 -3.36 3.07
N ASN A 105 20.70 -2.11 2.73
CA ASN A 105 19.67 -1.77 1.76
C ASN A 105 20.15 -2.10 0.34
N SER A 106 19.24 -2.55 -0.54
CA SER A 106 19.58 -2.92 -1.91
C SER A 106 18.57 -2.46 -2.94
N GLY A 107 19.01 -2.23 -4.18
CA GLY A 107 18.11 -2.09 -5.33
C GLY A 107 17.55 -3.44 -5.77
N LEU A 108 16.42 -3.46 -6.48
CA LEU A 108 15.88 -4.64 -7.14
C LEU A 108 16.53 -4.82 -8.51
N GLY A 109 17.38 -5.88 -8.63
CA GLY A 109 17.92 -6.34 -9.91
C GLY A 109 19.24 -5.72 -10.35
N ALA A 110 19.97 -6.45 -11.23
CA ALA A 110 21.21 -5.99 -11.85
C ALA A 110 20.91 -4.79 -12.78
N GLY A 111 21.46 -3.63 -12.43
CA GLY A 111 21.38 -2.43 -13.26
C GLY A 111 20.26 -1.43 -12.90
N LEU A 112 19.35 -1.76 -12.01
CA LEU A 112 18.42 -0.77 -11.44
C LEU A 112 19.01 -0.24 -10.13
N ALA A 113 19.49 0.97 -10.15
CA ALA A 113 19.92 1.67 -8.97
C ALA A 113 18.75 1.72 -7.98
N GLY A 114 18.82 0.93 -6.91
CA GLY A 114 17.93 1.11 -5.77
C GLY A 114 18.15 2.51 -5.25
N LEU A 115 17.20 3.38 -5.48
CA LEU A 115 17.34 4.80 -5.17
C LEU A 115 16.74 5.07 -3.79
N GLY A 116 17.59 5.56 -2.88
CA GLY A 116 17.11 6.25 -1.71
C GLY A 116 16.31 5.41 -0.69
N ASN A 117 16.66 4.16 -0.47
CA ASN A 117 16.11 3.43 0.66
C ASN A 117 16.71 3.95 1.97
N ILE A 118 15.88 4.11 2.99
CA ILE A 118 16.30 4.56 4.32
C ILE A 118 15.92 3.52 5.35
N GLY A 119 16.90 3.00 6.11
CA GLY A 119 16.66 2.06 7.18
C GLY A 119 17.48 0.79 7.09
N LEU A 120 16.90 -0.37 7.37
CA LEU A 120 17.59 -1.65 7.47
C LEU A 120 16.99 -2.68 6.52
N GLY A 121 17.82 -3.25 5.63
CA GLY A 121 17.44 -4.40 4.81
C GLY A 121 16.31 -4.16 3.82
N ASN A 122 16.06 -2.93 3.41
CA ASN A 122 15.06 -2.64 2.39
C ASN A 122 15.57 -3.03 0.99
N ALA A 123 14.70 -3.59 0.16
CA ALA A 123 15.01 -3.95 -1.21
C ALA A 123 14.08 -3.25 -2.21
N GLY A 124 14.64 -2.58 -3.20
CA GLY A 124 13.88 -1.81 -4.18
C GLY A 124 14.22 -0.33 -4.14
N SER A 125 13.22 0.55 -4.22
CA SER A 125 13.45 1.99 -4.31
C SER A 125 12.57 2.78 -3.35
N SER A 126 13.14 3.81 -2.73
CA SER A 126 12.40 4.79 -1.91
C SER A 126 11.62 4.16 -0.74
N ASN A 127 12.07 3.04 -0.21
CA ASN A 127 11.49 2.43 0.97
C ASN A 127 12.04 3.06 2.25
N TYR A 128 11.19 3.24 3.24
CA TYR A 128 11.53 3.79 4.54
C TYR A 128 11.17 2.81 5.66
N GLY A 129 12.16 2.36 6.42
CA GLY A 129 11.95 1.45 7.56
C GLY A 129 12.74 0.15 7.45
N PHE A 130 12.11 -0.98 7.72
CA PHE A 130 12.79 -2.27 7.88
C PHE A 130 12.25 -3.33 6.93
N ALA A 131 13.13 -4.01 6.20
CA ALA A 131 12.83 -5.19 5.39
C ALA A 131 11.65 -4.99 4.39
N ASN A 132 11.44 -3.79 3.88
CA ASN A 132 10.44 -3.55 2.85
C ASN A 132 10.95 -3.99 1.47
N LEU A 133 10.09 -4.57 0.65
CA LEU A 133 10.37 -5.04 -0.70
C LEU A 133 9.48 -4.33 -1.72
N GLY A 134 10.07 -3.64 -2.68
CA GLY A 134 9.34 -2.93 -3.73
C GLY A 134 9.62 -1.44 -3.77
N VAL A 135 8.58 -0.60 -3.92
CA VAL A 135 8.76 0.84 -4.17
C VAL A 135 7.92 1.67 -3.20
N GLY A 136 8.55 2.64 -2.54
CA GLY A 136 7.83 3.65 -1.74
C GLY A 136 7.13 3.13 -0.50
N ASN A 137 7.49 1.96 0.03
CA ASN A 137 6.87 1.42 1.23
C ASN A 137 7.42 2.08 2.50
N ILE A 138 6.56 2.34 3.47
CA ILE A 138 6.91 2.90 4.78
C ILE A 138 6.50 1.91 5.88
N GLY A 139 7.44 1.50 6.72
CA GLY A 139 7.17 0.63 7.87
C GLY A 139 8.01 -0.65 7.89
N PHE A 140 7.39 -1.78 8.22
CA PHE A 140 8.08 -3.05 8.45
C PHE A 140 7.58 -4.15 7.53
N GLY A 141 8.46 -4.79 6.76
CA GLY A 141 8.18 -6.01 6.01
C GLY A 141 7.08 -5.88 4.95
N ASN A 142 6.86 -4.70 4.42
CA ASN A 142 5.86 -4.50 3.37
C ASN A 142 6.39 -4.96 2.01
N THR A 143 5.54 -5.57 1.20
CA THR A 143 5.84 -6.01 -0.16
C THR A 143 4.90 -5.38 -1.17
N GLY A 144 5.44 -4.75 -2.21
CA GLY A 144 4.66 -4.07 -3.25
C GLY A 144 4.96 -2.59 -3.37
N THR A 145 3.93 -1.76 -3.57
CA THR A 145 4.12 -0.34 -3.89
C THR A 145 3.31 0.57 -2.96
N ASN A 146 3.97 1.58 -2.38
CA ASN A 146 3.35 2.64 -1.57
C ASN A 146 2.48 2.13 -0.41
N ASN A 147 2.92 1.07 0.26
CA ASN A 147 2.25 0.58 1.46
C ASN A 147 2.76 1.33 2.70
N VAL A 148 1.87 1.62 3.65
CA VAL A 148 2.20 2.27 4.91
C VAL A 148 1.74 1.39 6.08
N GLY A 149 2.66 0.73 6.76
CA GLY A 149 2.31 -0.15 7.88
C GLY A 149 3.26 -1.32 8.11
N VAL A 150 2.71 -2.47 8.47
CA VAL A 150 3.47 -3.65 8.87
C VAL A 150 2.99 -4.89 8.10
N GLY A 151 3.90 -5.58 7.41
CA GLY A 151 3.63 -6.86 6.75
C GLY A 151 2.57 -6.82 5.64
N LEU A 152 2.38 -5.69 5.00
CA LEU A 152 1.41 -5.52 3.91
C LEU A 152 1.93 -6.14 2.62
N THR A 153 1.05 -6.83 1.89
CA THR A 153 1.35 -7.37 0.56
C THR A 153 0.32 -6.88 -0.45
N GLY A 154 0.76 -6.08 -1.41
CA GLY A 154 -0.11 -5.43 -2.40
C GLY A 154 0.32 -3.99 -2.66
N ASN A 155 -0.60 -3.14 -3.10
CA ASN A 155 -0.29 -1.76 -3.45
C ASN A 155 -1.24 -0.78 -2.75
N HIS A 156 -0.69 0.35 -2.31
CA HIS A 156 -1.45 1.43 -1.66
C HIS A 156 -2.26 0.98 -0.44
N LEU A 157 -1.73 0.04 0.32
CA LEU A 157 -2.37 -0.46 1.54
C LEU A 157 -1.88 0.33 2.74
N THR A 158 -2.78 0.54 3.71
CA THR A 158 -2.43 1.16 4.99
C THR A 158 -2.96 0.30 6.13
N GLY A 159 -2.09 -0.02 7.11
CA GLY A 159 -2.49 -0.80 8.27
C GLY A 159 -1.52 -1.93 8.61
N ILE A 160 -2.05 -3.07 9.03
CA ILE A 160 -1.28 -4.27 9.39
C ILE A 160 -1.60 -5.38 8.40
N GLY A 161 -0.57 -6.00 7.83
CA GLY A 161 -0.69 -7.05 6.83
C GLY A 161 -1.36 -8.31 7.38
N GLY A 162 -2.05 -9.03 6.49
CA GLY A 162 -2.93 -10.14 6.85
C GLY A 162 -4.28 -9.70 7.41
N LEU A 163 -4.43 -8.43 7.77
CA LEU A 163 -5.68 -7.87 8.26
C LEU A 163 -6.49 -7.13 7.19
N ASN A 164 -5.87 -6.79 6.07
CA ASN A 164 -6.54 -6.27 4.87
C ASN A 164 -6.14 -7.11 3.66
N SER A 165 -7.06 -7.32 2.73
CA SER A 165 -6.79 -7.96 1.44
C SER A 165 -7.27 -7.09 0.28
N GLY A 166 -6.60 -7.19 -0.88
CA GLY A 166 -6.94 -6.39 -2.06
C GLY A 166 -6.14 -5.10 -2.19
N THR A 167 -6.74 -4.02 -2.70
CA THR A 167 -6.02 -2.81 -3.10
C THR A 167 -6.61 -1.54 -2.51
N GLY A 168 -5.77 -0.66 -1.98
CA GLY A 168 -6.17 0.68 -1.53
C GLY A 168 -7.08 0.72 -0.30
N ASN A 169 -7.16 -0.35 0.48
CA ASN A 169 -7.97 -0.40 1.68
C ASN A 169 -7.29 0.34 2.85
N ILE A 170 -8.06 1.11 3.60
CA ILE A 170 -7.62 1.85 4.79
C ILE A 170 -8.38 1.33 6.02
N GLY A 171 -7.64 0.94 7.07
CA GLY A 171 -8.21 0.38 8.30
C GLY A 171 -7.87 -1.10 8.48
N LEU A 172 -8.78 -1.89 9.06
CA LEU A 172 -8.50 -3.29 9.40
C LEU A 172 -9.59 -4.23 8.89
N PHE A 173 -9.20 -5.43 8.47
CA PHE A 173 -10.10 -6.50 8.04
C PHE A 173 -10.98 -6.16 6.84
N ASN A 174 -10.55 -5.20 6.01
CA ASN A 174 -11.23 -4.90 4.77
C ASN A 174 -10.76 -5.84 3.66
N SER A 175 -11.67 -6.19 2.73
CA SER A 175 -11.36 -6.97 1.53
C SER A 175 -11.89 -6.29 0.28
N GLY A 176 -11.19 -6.45 -0.84
CA GLY A 176 -11.58 -5.82 -2.11
C GLY A 176 -10.83 -4.51 -2.38
N THR A 177 -11.51 -3.45 -2.84
CA THR A 177 -10.83 -2.27 -3.36
C THR A 177 -11.32 -0.97 -2.72
N GLY A 178 -10.40 -0.17 -2.20
CA GLY A 178 -10.68 1.20 -1.77
C GLY A 178 -11.65 1.35 -0.59
N ASN A 179 -11.80 0.34 0.25
CA ASN A 179 -12.66 0.41 1.42
C ASN A 179 -11.97 1.17 2.56
N VAL A 180 -12.74 1.96 3.30
CA VAL A 180 -12.26 2.73 4.45
C VAL A 180 -13.05 2.34 5.70
N GLY A 181 -12.34 1.89 6.75
CA GLY A 181 -12.95 1.48 8.02
C GLY A 181 -12.64 0.05 8.42
N PHE A 182 -13.62 -0.67 8.92
CA PHE A 182 -13.41 -2.00 9.50
C PHE A 182 -14.37 -3.04 8.90
N PHE A 183 -13.84 -4.22 8.55
CA PHE A 183 -14.62 -5.37 8.09
C PHE A 183 -15.49 -5.10 6.85
N ASN A 184 -15.12 -4.15 5.99
CA ASN A 184 -15.84 -3.91 4.75
C ASN A 184 -15.37 -4.87 3.66
N SER A 185 -16.28 -5.28 2.77
CA SER A 185 -15.97 -6.12 1.61
C SER A 185 -16.56 -5.53 0.32
N GLY A 186 -15.85 -5.70 -0.79
CA GLY A 186 -16.25 -5.14 -2.09
C GLY A 186 -15.49 -3.87 -2.46
N THR A 187 -16.18 -2.83 -2.95
CA THR A 187 -15.50 -1.66 -3.51
C THR A 187 -16.00 -0.36 -2.89
N GLY A 188 -15.07 0.47 -2.42
CA GLY A 188 -15.33 1.87 -2.05
C GLY A 188 -16.28 2.07 -0.87
N ASN A 189 -16.43 1.10 0.01
CA ASN A 189 -17.29 1.23 1.19
C ASN A 189 -16.60 2.07 2.27
N PHE A 190 -17.39 2.89 2.97
CA PHE A 190 -16.94 3.72 4.08
C PHE A 190 -17.71 3.35 5.37
N GLY A 191 -17.03 2.89 6.39
CA GLY A 191 -17.63 2.57 7.69
C GLY A 191 -17.29 1.17 8.21
N VAL A 192 -18.28 0.44 8.70
CA VAL A 192 -18.06 -0.84 9.38
C VAL A 192 -19.01 -1.92 8.87
N PHE A 193 -18.50 -3.11 8.58
CA PHE A 193 -19.29 -4.28 8.14
C PHE A 193 -20.11 -4.05 6.85
N ASN A 194 -19.76 -3.12 5.99
CA ASN A 194 -20.47 -2.95 4.73
C ASN A 194 -20.00 -3.99 3.70
N SER A 195 -20.93 -4.48 2.88
CA SER A 195 -20.65 -5.40 1.78
C SER A 195 -21.22 -4.89 0.44
N GLY A 196 -20.54 -5.16 -0.66
CA GLY A 196 -20.92 -4.65 -1.97
C GLY A 196 -20.19 -3.35 -2.31
N ASN A 197 -20.86 -2.36 -2.90
CA ASN A 197 -20.14 -1.22 -3.47
C ASN A 197 -20.65 0.14 -2.95
N TYR A 198 -19.73 1.02 -2.61
CA TYR A 198 -19.99 2.42 -2.30
C TYR A 198 -21.00 2.66 -1.17
N ASN A 199 -21.10 1.75 -0.21
CA ASN A 199 -21.96 1.91 0.95
C ASN A 199 -21.28 2.79 2.01
N THR A 200 -22.07 3.59 2.71
CA THR A 200 -21.61 4.45 3.80
C THR A 200 -22.41 4.16 5.08
N GLY A 201 -21.71 3.84 6.16
CA GLY A 201 -22.33 3.57 7.46
C GLY A 201 -22.00 2.21 8.05
N VAL A 202 -22.96 1.50 8.60
CA VAL A 202 -22.74 0.22 9.28
C VAL A 202 -23.65 -0.87 8.74
N GLY A 203 -23.05 -1.99 8.36
CA GLY A 203 -23.78 -3.22 8.01
C GLY A 203 -24.65 -3.13 6.75
N ASN A 204 -24.39 -2.19 5.86
CA ASN A 204 -25.14 -2.08 4.62
C ASN A 204 -24.66 -3.14 3.61
N ALA A 205 -25.59 -3.71 2.86
CA ALA A 205 -25.32 -4.69 1.82
C ALA A 205 -25.96 -4.26 0.49
N GLY A 206 -25.18 -4.34 -0.61
CA GLY A 206 -25.62 -3.93 -1.94
C GLY A 206 -24.84 -2.75 -2.48
N THR A 207 -25.51 -1.79 -3.09
CA THR A 207 -24.82 -0.68 -3.76
C THR A 207 -25.32 0.69 -3.30
N ALA A 208 -24.40 1.58 -2.99
CA ALA A 208 -24.64 3.01 -2.72
C ALA A 208 -25.72 3.28 -1.66
N SER A 209 -25.78 2.46 -0.63
CA SER A 209 -26.69 2.65 0.50
C SER A 209 -25.99 3.41 1.63
N THR A 210 -26.75 4.29 2.28
CA THR A 210 -26.25 5.14 3.39
C THR A 210 -27.08 4.91 4.65
N GLY A 211 -26.41 4.64 5.77
CA GLY A 211 -27.05 4.46 7.07
C GLY A 211 -26.69 3.15 7.75
N LEU A 212 -27.70 2.51 8.34
CA LEU A 212 -27.50 1.32 9.17
C LEU A 212 -28.29 0.13 8.65
N PHE A 213 -27.62 -1.00 8.41
CA PHE A 213 -28.25 -2.31 8.10
C PHE A 213 -29.21 -2.28 6.91
N ASN A 214 -28.96 -1.47 5.89
CA ASN A 214 -29.75 -1.50 4.68
C ASN A 214 -29.31 -2.65 3.77
N ALA A 215 -30.28 -3.35 3.17
CA ALA A 215 -30.06 -4.44 2.22
C ALA A 215 -30.67 -4.10 0.86
N GLY A 216 -29.84 -4.12 -0.19
CA GLY A 216 -30.21 -3.70 -1.54
C GLY A 216 -29.56 -2.39 -1.95
N ASN A 217 -30.14 -1.68 -2.91
CA ASN A 217 -29.42 -0.57 -3.57
C ASN A 217 -30.05 0.79 -3.28
N PHE A 218 -29.20 1.79 -3.17
CA PHE A 218 -29.60 3.19 -3.07
C PHE A 218 -30.56 3.48 -1.90
N ASN A 219 -30.42 2.78 -0.79
CA ASN A 219 -31.22 3.02 0.40
C ASN A 219 -30.58 4.08 1.29
N THR A 220 -31.38 4.95 1.89
CA THR A 220 -30.94 5.93 2.88
C THR A 220 -31.74 5.76 4.17
N GLY A 221 -31.06 5.47 5.28
CA GLY A 221 -31.70 5.35 6.59
C GLY A 221 -31.35 4.08 7.35
N VAL A 222 -32.34 3.44 7.96
CA VAL A 222 -32.12 2.34 8.90
C VAL A 222 -32.95 1.10 8.54
N VAL A 223 -32.32 -0.02 8.35
CA VAL A 223 -32.97 -1.34 8.14
C VAL A 223 -33.98 -1.32 6.98
N ASN A 224 -33.59 -0.74 5.86
CA ASN A 224 -34.40 -0.83 4.65
C ASN A 224 -33.99 -2.03 3.81
N VAL A 225 -34.96 -2.72 3.21
CA VAL A 225 -34.77 -3.87 2.32
C VAL A 225 -35.39 -3.57 0.96
N GLY A 226 -34.68 -3.90 -0.12
CA GLY A 226 -35.07 -3.50 -1.49
C GLY A 226 -34.27 -2.29 -1.96
N SER A 227 -34.81 -1.48 -2.84
CA SER A 227 -34.06 -0.41 -3.47
C SER A 227 -34.76 0.95 -3.39
N TYR A 228 -33.94 2.01 -3.37
CA TYR A 228 -34.43 3.39 -3.39
C TYR A 228 -35.34 3.78 -2.20
N ASN A 229 -35.16 3.16 -1.04
CA ASN A 229 -35.92 3.51 0.15
C ASN A 229 -35.25 4.63 0.93
N THR A 230 -36.04 5.58 1.43
CA THR A 230 -35.62 6.64 2.31
C THR A 230 -36.39 6.59 3.63
N GLY A 231 -35.71 6.39 4.75
CA GLY A 231 -36.33 6.28 6.07
C GLY A 231 -35.95 4.99 6.80
N SER A 232 -36.91 4.34 7.44
CA SER A 232 -36.57 3.23 8.31
C SER A 232 -37.57 2.06 8.20
N PHE A 233 -37.02 0.85 8.24
CA PHE A 233 -37.81 -0.39 8.25
C PHE A 233 -38.76 -0.52 7.04
N ASN A 234 -38.37 -0.01 5.90
CA ASN A 234 -39.12 -0.22 4.66
C ASN A 234 -38.69 -1.52 4.00
N ALA A 235 -39.65 -2.25 3.43
CA ALA A 235 -39.39 -3.41 2.60
C ALA A 235 -40.05 -3.22 1.23
N GLY A 236 -39.36 -3.65 0.18
CA GLY A 236 -39.77 -3.33 -1.20
C GLY A 236 -39.04 -2.11 -1.74
N ASP A 237 -39.55 -1.50 -2.77
CA ASP A 237 -38.82 -0.47 -3.50
C ASP A 237 -39.50 0.91 -3.41
N THR A 238 -38.65 1.94 -3.41
CA THR A 238 -39.07 3.33 -3.59
C THR A 238 -40.02 3.84 -2.49
N ASN A 239 -39.81 3.43 -1.24
CA ASN A 239 -40.60 3.92 -0.12
C ASN A 239 -39.92 5.11 0.56
N THR A 240 -40.72 6.05 1.03
CA THR A 240 -40.31 7.20 1.85
C THR A 240 -41.06 7.21 3.18
N GLY A 241 -40.32 7.20 4.30
CA GLY A 241 -40.90 7.15 5.65
C GLY A 241 -40.53 5.89 6.40
N GLY A 242 -41.50 5.22 7.05
CA GLY A 242 -41.15 4.06 7.86
C GLY A 242 -42.17 2.94 7.89
N PHE A 243 -41.66 1.71 8.09
CA PHE A 243 -42.49 0.51 8.20
C PHE A 243 -43.43 0.31 7.02
N ASN A 244 -43.00 0.58 5.81
CA ASN A 244 -43.78 0.33 4.59
C ASN A 244 -43.27 -0.97 3.93
N PRO A 245 -44.04 -2.08 3.99
CA PRO A 245 -43.59 -3.35 3.41
C PRO A 245 -43.89 -3.54 1.93
N GLY A 246 -44.59 -2.63 1.28
CA GLY A 246 -44.85 -2.68 -0.15
C GLY A 246 -43.95 -1.74 -0.96
N GLY A 247 -44.39 -1.34 -2.13
CA GLY A 247 -43.61 -0.45 -3.00
C GLY A 247 -44.26 0.93 -3.21
N VAL A 248 -43.40 1.93 -3.43
CA VAL A 248 -43.84 3.29 -3.79
C VAL A 248 -44.75 3.96 -2.72
N ASN A 249 -44.52 3.67 -1.46
CA ASN A 249 -45.31 4.26 -0.37
C ASN A 249 -44.61 5.49 0.21
N THR A 250 -45.41 6.50 0.57
CA THR A 250 -44.94 7.69 1.30
C THR A 250 -45.67 7.81 2.61
N GLY A 251 -44.96 7.81 3.72
CA GLY A 251 -45.50 7.91 5.06
C GLY A 251 -45.14 6.72 5.96
N TRP A 252 -46.05 6.29 6.79
CA TRP A 252 -45.78 5.31 7.83
C TRP A 252 -46.79 4.15 7.84
N LEU A 253 -46.28 2.93 8.03
CA LEU A 253 -47.14 1.74 8.23
C LEU A 253 -48.05 1.45 7.03
N ASN A 254 -47.72 1.87 5.82
CA ASN A 254 -48.53 1.57 4.66
C ASN A 254 -48.19 0.17 4.13
N THR A 255 -49.22 -0.68 3.98
CA THR A 255 -49.10 -2.02 3.39
C THR A 255 -49.71 -2.03 1.99
N GLY A 256 -49.10 -2.71 1.06
CA GLY A 256 -49.47 -2.63 -0.35
C GLY A 256 -48.63 -1.57 -1.11
N ASN A 257 -49.17 -1.01 -2.17
CA ASN A 257 -48.39 -0.18 -3.06
C ASN A 257 -48.99 1.19 -3.31
N THR A 258 -48.11 2.19 -3.53
CA THR A 258 -48.49 3.53 -3.97
C THR A 258 -49.41 4.25 -2.98
N ASN A 259 -49.23 4.01 -1.70
CA ASN A 259 -50.01 4.68 -0.65
C ASN A 259 -49.28 5.91 -0.14
N THR A 260 -50.05 6.96 0.18
CA THR A 260 -49.54 8.16 0.80
C THR A 260 -50.28 8.42 2.11
N GLY A 261 -49.58 8.45 3.23
CA GLY A 261 -50.15 8.72 4.54
C GLY A 261 -49.77 7.75 5.64
N ILE A 262 -50.71 7.37 6.49
CA ILE A 262 -50.44 6.54 7.67
C ILE A 262 -51.36 5.32 7.72
N ALA A 263 -50.79 4.17 7.89
CA ALA A 263 -51.51 2.91 8.13
C ALA A 263 -52.59 2.59 7.09
N ASN A 264 -52.28 2.85 5.83
CA ASN A 264 -53.17 2.45 4.73
C ASN A 264 -52.83 1.02 4.27
N SER A 265 -53.89 0.22 3.99
CA SER A 265 -53.74 -1.13 3.42
C SER A 265 -54.42 -1.22 2.05
N GLY A 266 -53.83 -2.00 1.15
CA GLY A 266 -54.22 -2.03 -0.25
C GLY A 266 -53.40 -1.10 -1.13
N ASN A 267 -53.96 -0.60 -2.20
CA ASN A 267 -53.19 0.13 -3.21
C ASN A 267 -53.77 1.52 -3.53
N VAL A 268 -52.91 2.47 -3.81
CA VAL A 268 -53.26 3.80 -4.30
C VAL A 268 -54.18 4.57 -3.35
N ASN A 269 -53.92 4.46 -2.05
CA ASN A 269 -54.67 5.21 -1.04
C ASN A 269 -53.95 6.47 -0.59
N THR A 270 -54.70 7.52 -0.32
CA THR A 270 -54.18 8.79 0.23
C THR A 270 -54.95 9.17 1.50
N GLY A 271 -54.24 9.17 2.62
CA GLY A 271 -54.86 9.53 3.91
C GLY A 271 -54.41 8.69 5.08
N ALA A 272 -55.31 8.34 5.99
CA ALA A 272 -54.94 7.59 7.17
C ALA A 272 -55.94 6.51 7.52
N PHE A 273 -55.46 5.32 7.92
CA PHE A 273 -56.25 4.20 8.34
C PHE A 273 -57.25 3.75 7.26
N ILE A 274 -56.81 3.68 6.03
CA ILE A 274 -57.64 3.28 4.88
C ILE A 274 -57.41 1.81 4.57
N SER A 275 -58.49 1.08 4.35
CA SER A 275 -58.50 -0.29 3.83
C SER A 275 -59.18 -0.33 2.45
N GLY A 276 -58.63 -1.16 1.52
CA GLY A 276 -59.11 -1.24 0.12
C GLY A 276 -58.21 -0.49 -0.86
N ASN A 277 -58.70 -0.17 -2.04
CA ASN A 277 -57.93 0.43 -3.13
C ASN A 277 -58.56 1.72 -3.62
N PHE A 278 -57.72 2.64 -4.07
CA PHE A 278 -58.08 3.93 -4.70
C PHE A 278 -58.91 4.83 -3.79
N ASN A 279 -58.70 4.79 -2.48
CA ASN A 279 -59.44 5.57 -1.53
C ASN A 279 -58.70 6.81 -1.06
N ASN A 280 -59.44 7.84 -0.68
CA ASN A 280 -58.90 9.09 -0.15
C ASN A 280 -59.70 9.51 1.09
N GLY A 281 -59.00 9.80 2.16
CA GLY A 281 -59.64 10.27 3.41
C GLY A 281 -59.05 9.70 4.68
N VAL A 282 -59.84 9.60 5.72
CA VAL A 282 -59.45 9.11 7.03
C VAL A 282 -60.48 8.06 7.52
N LEU A 283 -60.01 6.95 8.07
CA LEU A 283 -60.85 5.89 8.62
C LEU A 283 -61.82 5.30 7.57
N TRP A 284 -61.32 4.99 6.40
CA TRP A 284 -62.14 4.41 5.34
C TRP A 284 -61.92 2.90 5.28
N VAL A 285 -63.04 2.18 5.33
CA VAL A 285 -63.08 0.71 5.06
C VAL A 285 -63.97 0.53 3.84
N GLY A 286 -63.34 0.40 2.68
CA GLY A 286 -64.04 0.15 1.41
C GLY A 286 -63.71 -1.21 0.83
N ASP A 287 -64.53 -1.69 -0.03
CA ASP A 287 -64.38 -2.97 -0.79
C ASP A 287 -63.26 -2.85 -1.85
#